data_0bd597bbd596dd2201a5df8ac3a60e95
#
_entry.id   0bd597bbd596dd2201a5df8ac3a60e95
#
_cell.length_a   1.000
_cell.length_b   1.000
_cell.length_c   1.000
_cell.angle_alpha   90.00
_cell.angle_beta   90.00
_cell.angle_gamma   90.00
#
_symmetry.space_group_name_H-M   'P 1'
#
loop_
_entity.id
_entity.type
_entity.pdbx_description
1 polymer ?
#
loop_
_entity_poly.entity_id
_entity_poly.type
_entity_poly.pdbx_seq_one_letter_code
_entity_poly.pdbx_strand_id
1 'polypeptide(L)'
;MPKTVSILCLLDIDTGEVTEPKRFPYLIEAPFFRGENELLYNTGGRIFCLCPDTGDTAGIPTGECIHCNNDHVLSPDGTKLAVSHSPETDWQSRIYILGLDPVTPPRLVTPLGPSYLHGWSPDGKTLAYCASRNGEYDVYTIPAE
;
A
#
# COMPACT_ATOMS: atom_id res chain seq x y z
N MET A 1 -10.98 15.76 21.95
CA MET A 1 -11.17 15.33 20.58
C MET A 1 -11.68 13.89 20.59
N PRO A 2 -12.63 13.49 19.74
CA PRO A 2 -13.03 12.10 19.68
C PRO A 2 -11.82 11.23 19.30
N LYS A 3 -11.63 10.12 20.00
CA LYS A 3 -10.58 9.14 19.65
C LYS A 3 -10.99 8.48 18.35
N THR A 4 -10.15 8.54 17.31
CA THR A 4 -10.33 7.77 16.09
C THR A 4 -10.21 6.29 16.42
N VAL A 5 -11.19 5.50 15.99
CA VAL A 5 -11.20 4.04 16.08
C VAL A 5 -11.43 3.52 14.66
N SER A 6 -10.57 2.63 14.18
CA SER A 6 -10.81 1.88 12.95
C SER A 6 -11.21 0.46 13.27
N ILE A 7 -12.23 -0.04 12.59
CA ILE A 7 -12.72 -1.40 12.71
C ILE A 7 -12.44 -2.09 11.38
N LEU A 8 -11.61 -3.12 11.41
CA LEU A 8 -11.45 -4.00 10.25
C LEU A 8 -12.63 -4.96 10.20
N CYS A 9 -13.32 -4.98 9.07
CA CYS A 9 -14.41 -5.91 8.81
C CYS A 9 -14.05 -6.79 7.62
N LEU A 10 -14.38 -8.07 7.71
CA LEU A 10 -14.32 -9.03 6.61
C LEU A 10 -15.75 -9.42 6.25
N LEU A 11 -16.08 -9.33 4.97
CA LEU A 11 -17.36 -9.76 4.41
C LEU A 11 -17.14 -11.07 3.64
N ASP A 12 -17.83 -12.11 4.05
CA ASP A 12 -17.98 -13.31 3.24
C ASP A 12 -18.98 -13.03 2.10
N ILE A 13 -18.51 -13.10 0.87
CA ILE A 13 -19.33 -12.73 -0.31
C ILE A 13 -20.38 -13.77 -0.67
N ASP A 14 -20.24 -15.02 -0.22
CA ASP A 14 -21.19 -16.09 -0.50
C ASP A 14 -22.33 -16.12 0.51
N THR A 15 -22.00 -15.88 1.78
CA THR A 15 -22.99 -15.93 2.88
C THR A 15 -23.53 -14.55 3.28
N GLY A 16 -22.81 -13.49 2.96
CA GLY A 16 -23.09 -12.13 3.44
C GLY A 16 -22.73 -11.89 4.91
N GLU A 17 -22.06 -12.85 5.55
CA GLU A 17 -21.63 -12.71 6.95
C GLU A 17 -20.49 -11.67 7.05
N VAL A 18 -20.60 -10.82 8.08
CA VAL A 18 -19.57 -9.82 8.40
C VAL A 18 -18.94 -10.18 9.74
N THR A 19 -17.62 -10.28 9.76
CA THR A 19 -16.83 -10.47 10.98
C THR A 19 -15.94 -9.26 11.25
N GLU A 20 -15.58 -9.02 12.52
CA GLU A 20 -14.72 -7.93 12.97
C GLU A 20 -13.44 -8.51 13.62
N PRO A 21 -12.44 -8.93 12.82
CA PRO A 21 -11.26 -9.57 13.39
C PRO A 21 -10.41 -8.62 14.24
N LYS A 22 -10.47 -7.31 14.00
CA LYS A 22 -9.65 -6.38 14.79
C LYS A 22 -10.22 -4.95 14.83
N ARG A 23 -10.06 -4.33 16.02
CA ARG A 23 -10.28 -2.90 16.26
C ARG A 23 -8.96 -2.22 16.59
N PHE A 24 -8.73 -1.06 16.02
CA PHE A 24 -7.52 -0.26 16.22
C PHE A 24 -7.88 1.05 16.91
N PRO A 25 -7.12 1.50 17.93
CA PRO A 25 -7.35 2.79 18.59
C PRO A 25 -6.78 3.99 17.79
N TYR A 26 -6.56 3.80 16.47
CA TYR A 26 -6.01 4.77 15.52
C TYR A 26 -6.53 4.51 14.12
N LEU A 27 -6.29 5.44 13.20
CA LEU A 27 -6.65 5.30 11.79
C LEU A 27 -5.80 4.23 11.12
N ILE A 28 -6.44 3.29 10.43
CA ILE A 28 -5.84 2.42 9.42
C ILE A 28 -6.50 2.67 8.07
N GLU A 29 -5.79 2.47 6.98
CA GLU A 29 -6.29 2.71 5.63
C GLU A 29 -5.89 1.59 4.69
N ALA A 30 -6.66 1.44 3.62
CA ALA A 30 -6.41 0.56 2.48
C ALA A 30 -5.99 -0.88 2.85
N PRO A 31 -6.76 -1.59 3.70
CA PRO A 31 -6.48 -2.99 3.96
C PRO A 31 -6.70 -3.83 2.68
N PHE A 32 -5.79 -4.74 2.39
CA PHE A 32 -5.93 -5.71 1.29
C PHE A 32 -5.23 -7.02 1.62
N PHE A 33 -5.68 -8.09 0.98
CA PHE A 33 -5.15 -9.42 1.24
C PHE A 33 -3.75 -9.63 0.63
N ARG A 34 -2.89 -10.28 1.42
CA ARG A 34 -1.64 -10.90 0.99
C ARG A 34 -1.74 -12.40 1.25
N GLY A 35 -2.08 -13.16 0.19
CA GLY A 35 -2.39 -14.58 0.36
C GLY A 35 -3.73 -14.82 1.08
N GLU A 36 -3.88 -15.97 1.70
CA GLU A 36 -5.15 -16.43 2.28
C GLU A 36 -5.42 -15.88 3.68
N ASN A 37 -4.39 -15.66 4.49
CA ASN A 37 -4.53 -15.34 5.91
C ASN A 37 -3.61 -14.19 6.37
N GLU A 38 -3.33 -13.25 5.50
CA GLU A 38 -2.59 -12.05 5.85
C GLU A 38 -3.19 -10.85 5.13
N LEU A 39 -3.28 -9.73 5.84
CA LEU A 39 -3.69 -8.44 5.30
C LEU A 39 -2.55 -7.44 5.43
N LEU A 40 -2.35 -6.61 4.42
CA LEU A 40 -1.53 -5.41 4.53
C LEU A 40 -2.44 -4.19 4.74
N TYR A 41 -1.96 -3.22 5.50
CA TYR A 41 -2.64 -1.93 5.71
C TYR A 41 -1.61 -0.84 6.00
N ASN A 42 -1.98 0.42 5.81
CA ASN A 42 -1.13 1.52 6.24
C ASN A 42 -1.70 2.24 7.47
N THR A 43 -0.80 2.78 8.26
CA THR A 43 -1.09 3.70 9.36
C THR A 43 0.14 4.56 9.65
N GLY A 44 -0.08 5.86 9.89
CA GLY A 44 1.01 6.79 10.23
C GLY A 44 2.15 6.83 9.20
N GLY A 45 1.83 6.63 7.91
CA GLY A 45 2.80 6.63 6.83
C GLY A 45 3.62 5.34 6.67
N ARG A 46 3.31 4.28 7.43
CA ARG A 46 4.01 2.99 7.39
C ARG A 46 3.07 1.86 7.02
N ILE A 47 3.64 0.80 6.45
CA ILE A 47 2.89 -0.40 6.06
C ILE A 47 3.07 -1.48 7.11
N PHE A 48 1.98 -2.16 7.43
CA PHE A 48 1.93 -3.26 8.39
C PHE A 48 1.24 -4.46 7.77
N CYS A 49 1.56 -5.64 8.26
CA CYS A 49 0.75 -6.84 8.05
C CYS A 49 -0.07 -7.17 9.30
N LEU A 50 -1.17 -7.86 9.10
CA LEU A 50 -2.09 -8.36 10.11
C LEU A 50 -2.49 -9.78 9.76
N CYS A 51 -2.40 -10.69 10.72
CA CYS A 51 -3.07 -12.00 10.66
C CYS A 51 -4.49 -11.86 11.26
N PRO A 52 -5.57 -12.00 10.46
CA PRO A 52 -6.94 -11.84 10.97
C PRO A 52 -7.30 -12.84 12.06
N ASP A 53 -6.80 -14.07 11.99
CA ASP A 53 -7.13 -15.15 12.94
C ASP A 53 -6.57 -14.90 14.34
N THR A 54 -5.35 -14.38 14.44
CA THR A 54 -4.69 -14.14 15.74
C THR A 54 -4.79 -12.68 16.18
N GLY A 55 -5.01 -11.76 15.23
CA GLY A 55 -4.94 -10.32 15.46
C GLY A 55 -3.50 -9.79 15.59
N ASP A 56 -2.47 -10.60 15.33
CA ASP A 56 -1.08 -10.18 15.38
C ASP A 56 -0.74 -9.23 14.24
N THR A 57 0.10 -8.25 14.54
CA THR A 57 0.55 -7.26 13.56
C THR A 57 2.07 -7.13 13.55
N ALA A 58 2.65 -6.93 12.37
CA ALA A 58 4.08 -6.65 12.21
C ALA A 58 4.31 -5.56 11.16
N GLY A 59 5.35 -4.74 11.36
CA GLY A 59 5.73 -3.72 10.38
C GLY A 59 6.42 -4.35 9.17
N ILE A 60 6.08 -3.87 7.97
CA ILE A 60 6.81 -4.17 6.74
C ILE A 60 8.04 -3.25 6.67
N PRO A 61 9.25 -3.78 6.41
CA PRO A 61 10.46 -2.97 6.31
C PRO A 61 10.49 -2.16 5.01
N THR A 62 9.87 -0.99 5.00
CA THR A 62 9.79 -0.09 3.83
C THR A 62 11.00 0.85 3.68
N GLY A 63 12.06 0.66 4.49
CA GLY A 63 13.25 1.50 4.44
C GLY A 63 12.93 2.98 4.66
N GLU A 64 13.35 3.82 3.73
CA GLU A 64 13.12 5.28 3.77
C GLU A 64 11.66 5.70 3.46
N CYS A 65 10.83 4.79 2.93
CA CYS A 65 9.42 5.08 2.64
C CYS A 65 8.58 5.06 3.92
N ILE A 66 8.64 6.15 4.68
CA ILE A 66 7.96 6.31 5.98
C ILE A 66 6.78 7.28 5.97
N HIS A 67 6.51 7.90 4.84
CA HIS A 67 5.37 8.77 4.58
C HIS A 67 4.54 8.23 3.41
N CYS A 68 4.20 6.93 3.49
CA CYS A 68 3.32 6.29 2.53
C CYS A 68 1.87 6.75 2.75
N ASN A 69 1.15 6.94 1.65
CA ASN A 69 -0.30 7.11 1.67
C ASN A 69 -1.01 5.75 1.53
N ASN A 70 -2.29 5.76 1.23
CA ASN A 70 -3.11 4.56 1.04
C ASN A 70 -2.89 3.85 -0.31
N ASP A 71 -2.01 4.37 -1.18
CA ASP A 71 -1.72 3.76 -2.48
C ASP A 71 -0.54 2.77 -2.33
N HIS A 72 -0.83 1.53 -1.98
CA HIS A 72 0.15 0.46 -1.88
C HIS A 72 -0.44 -0.84 -2.43
N VAL A 73 0.28 -1.51 -3.32
CA VAL A 73 -0.22 -2.68 -4.06
C VAL A 73 0.87 -3.72 -4.22
N LEU A 74 0.55 -4.99 -3.95
CA LEU A 74 1.42 -6.14 -4.22
C LEU A 74 1.56 -6.40 -5.72
N SER A 75 2.75 -6.84 -6.13
CA SER A 75 2.92 -7.43 -7.45
C SER A 75 2.06 -8.70 -7.60
N PRO A 76 1.68 -9.10 -8.84
CA PRO A 76 0.83 -10.28 -9.05
C PRO A 76 1.40 -11.57 -8.46
N ASP A 77 2.71 -11.70 -8.36
CA ASP A 77 3.42 -12.84 -7.75
C ASP A 77 3.59 -12.71 -6.22
N GLY A 78 3.17 -11.59 -5.62
CA GLY A 78 3.25 -11.33 -4.18
C GLY A 78 4.66 -11.06 -3.64
N THR A 79 5.69 -11.02 -4.51
CA THR A 79 7.10 -10.91 -4.09
C THR A 79 7.56 -9.46 -3.87
N LYS A 80 6.86 -8.49 -4.47
CA LYS A 80 7.18 -7.06 -4.42
C LYS A 80 5.99 -6.25 -3.91
N LEU A 81 6.29 -5.13 -3.29
CA LEU A 81 5.30 -4.12 -2.91
C LEU A 81 5.64 -2.80 -3.60
N ALA A 82 4.68 -2.23 -4.30
CA ALA A 82 4.76 -0.85 -4.77
C ALA A 82 4.01 0.06 -3.80
N VAL A 83 4.58 1.23 -3.52
CA VAL A 83 4.02 2.22 -2.58
C VAL A 83 4.13 3.62 -3.15
N SER A 84 3.16 4.48 -2.84
CA SER A 84 3.29 5.93 -3.00
C SER A 84 3.83 6.52 -1.70
N HIS A 85 4.98 7.18 -1.79
CA HIS A 85 5.66 7.81 -0.65
C HIS A 85 6.00 9.27 -0.97
N SER A 86 5.81 10.15 0.02
CA SER A 86 6.13 11.58 -0.07
C SER A 86 7.38 11.88 0.76
N PRO A 87 8.57 12.01 0.14
CA PRO A 87 9.79 12.34 0.87
C PRO A 87 9.73 13.77 1.44
N GLU A 88 10.37 13.98 2.59
CA GLU A 88 10.36 15.28 3.30
C GLU A 88 11.03 16.42 2.53
N THR A 89 11.80 16.10 1.49
CA THR A 89 12.50 17.09 0.67
C THR A 89 11.58 18.06 -0.06
N ASP A 90 10.42 17.57 -0.51
CA ASP A 90 9.46 18.39 -1.27
C ASP A 90 7.99 17.97 -1.07
N TRP A 91 7.74 16.91 -0.29
CA TRP A 91 6.42 16.35 -0.01
C TRP A 91 5.61 15.98 -1.27
N GLN A 92 6.30 15.75 -2.39
CA GLN A 92 5.67 15.29 -3.63
C GLN A 92 5.63 13.77 -3.66
N SER A 93 4.43 13.19 -3.76
CA SER A 93 4.26 11.74 -3.85
C SER A 93 5.00 11.15 -5.05
N ARG A 94 5.74 10.08 -4.82
CA ARG A 94 6.45 9.28 -5.84
C ARG A 94 6.24 7.80 -5.58
N ILE A 95 6.38 7.02 -6.63
CA ILE A 95 6.20 5.57 -6.55
C ILE A 95 7.56 4.91 -6.34
N TYR A 96 7.59 4.00 -5.37
CA TYR A 96 8.73 3.15 -5.06
C TYR A 96 8.31 1.69 -5.13
N ILE A 97 9.24 0.80 -5.47
CA ILE A 97 9.08 -0.66 -5.42
C ILE A 97 10.13 -1.20 -4.46
N LEU A 98 9.73 -2.11 -3.58
CA LEU A 98 10.60 -2.88 -2.70
C LEU A 98 10.28 -4.37 -2.78
N GLY A 99 11.28 -5.23 -2.54
CA GLY A 99 11.10 -6.67 -2.42
C GLY A 99 10.60 -7.03 -1.03
N LEU A 100 9.69 -7.99 -0.98
CA LEU A 100 9.21 -8.60 0.27
C LEU A 100 9.83 -9.97 0.52
N ASP A 101 10.13 -10.68 -0.57
CA ASP A 101 10.82 -11.96 -0.55
C ASP A 101 11.65 -12.16 -1.83
N PRO A 102 12.98 -12.01 -1.76
CA PRO A 102 13.75 -11.50 -0.61
C PRO A 102 13.47 -10.01 -0.32
N VAL A 103 13.64 -9.62 0.93
CA VAL A 103 13.52 -8.20 1.31
C VAL A 103 14.62 -7.39 0.65
N THR A 104 14.23 -6.36 -0.09
CA THR A 104 15.15 -5.39 -0.70
C THR A 104 14.75 -3.96 -0.36
N PRO A 105 15.72 -3.02 -0.33
CA PRO A 105 15.39 -1.61 -0.10
C PRO A 105 14.50 -1.04 -1.21
N PRO A 106 13.71 0.02 -0.92
CA PRO A 106 12.88 0.68 -1.90
C PRO A 106 13.71 1.29 -3.04
N ARG A 107 13.24 1.13 -4.27
CA ARG A 107 13.77 1.72 -5.48
C ARG A 107 12.77 2.72 -6.04
N LEU A 108 13.20 3.94 -6.28
CA LEU A 108 12.39 4.97 -6.93
C LEU A 108 12.02 4.56 -8.36
N VAL A 109 10.74 4.65 -8.72
CA VAL A 109 10.20 4.36 -10.05
C VAL A 109 9.82 5.64 -10.80
N THR A 110 9.09 6.56 -10.13
CA THR A 110 8.67 7.82 -10.75
C THR A 110 9.49 8.99 -10.19
N PRO A 111 10.48 9.52 -10.93
CA PRO A 111 11.32 10.63 -10.43
C PRO A 111 10.55 11.96 -10.30
N LEU A 112 9.46 12.13 -11.06
CA LEU A 112 8.64 13.33 -11.02
C LEU A 112 7.43 13.12 -10.09
N GLY A 113 7.20 14.06 -9.18
CA GLY A 113 6.00 14.16 -8.35
C GLY A 113 5.02 15.23 -8.86
N PRO A 114 3.75 15.20 -8.43
CA PRO A 114 3.15 14.09 -7.74
C PRO A 114 2.83 12.91 -8.67
N SER A 115 2.98 11.70 -8.15
CA SER A 115 2.60 10.43 -8.80
C SER A 115 1.97 9.52 -7.75
N TYR A 116 0.77 9.00 -8.04
CA TYR A 116 -0.04 8.20 -7.14
C TYR A 116 -0.29 6.83 -7.77
N LEU A 117 0.15 5.78 -7.10
CA LEU A 117 0.05 4.40 -7.58
C LEU A 117 -1.40 3.92 -7.60
N HIS A 118 -1.77 3.13 -8.63
CA HIS A 118 -3.07 2.47 -8.66
C HIS A 118 -2.99 0.96 -8.92
N GLY A 119 -1.98 0.46 -9.60
CA GLY A 119 -1.89 -0.98 -9.80
C GLY A 119 -0.73 -1.46 -10.64
N TRP A 120 -0.61 -2.78 -10.69
CA TRP A 120 0.29 -3.51 -11.55
C TRP A 120 -0.45 -4.07 -12.76
N SER A 121 0.24 -4.19 -13.90
CA SER A 121 -0.23 -5.06 -14.97
C SER A 121 -0.24 -6.54 -14.51
N PRO A 122 -1.11 -7.40 -15.08
CA PRO A 122 -1.18 -8.80 -14.66
C PRO A 122 0.12 -9.58 -14.82
N ASP A 123 1.00 -9.15 -15.73
CA ASP A 123 2.32 -9.77 -15.94
C ASP A 123 3.42 -9.19 -15.01
N GLY A 124 3.08 -8.25 -14.14
CA GLY A 124 3.98 -7.61 -13.19
C GLY A 124 5.05 -6.70 -13.80
N LYS A 125 4.95 -6.33 -15.08
CA LYS A 125 5.99 -5.56 -15.78
C LYS A 125 5.75 -4.07 -15.85
N THR A 126 4.51 -3.63 -15.58
CA THR A 126 4.09 -2.24 -15.75
C THR A 126 3.28 -1.79 -14.54
N LEU A 127 3.49 -0.55 -14.11
CA LEU A 127 2.62 0.13 -13.14
C LEU A 127 1.70 1.11 -13.86
N ALA A 128 0.45 1.20 -13.39
CA ALA A 128 -0.48 2.26 -13.72
C ALA A 128 -0.59 3.24 -12.55
N TYR A 129 -0.61 4.52 -12.82
CA TYR A 129 -0.63 5.57 -11.81
C TYR A 129 -1.29 6.84 -12.32
N CYS A 130 -1.81 7.65 -11.41
CA CYS A 130 -2.26 9.00 -11.69
C CYS A 130 -1.15 10.00 -11.36
N ALA A 131 -0.96 11.00 -12.20
CA ALA A 131 0.07 12.01 -11.96
C ALA A 131 -0.31 13.36 -12.55
N SER A 132 0.14 14.44 -11.90
CA SER A 132 0.04 15.76 -12.47
C SER A 132 1.27 16.05 -13.34
N ARG A 133 1.02 16.38 -14.60
CA ARG A 133 2.03 16.83 -15.56
C ARG A 133 1.45 18.01 -16.34
N ASN A 134 2.28 19.02 -16.55
CA ASN A 134 1.87 20.23 -17.31
C ASN A 134 0.60 20.92 -16.75
N GLY A 135 0.33 20.78 -15.44
CA GLY A 135 -0.82 21.39 -14.78
C GLY A 135 -2.12 20.56 -14.82
N GLU A 136 -2.11 19.38 -15.42
CA GLU A 136 -3.26 18.48 -15.52
C GLU A 136 -2.95 17.12 -14.88
N TYR A 137 -4.00 16.43 -14.40
CA TYR A 137 -3.93 15.06 -13.89
C TYR A 137 -4.39 14.09 -14.96
N ASP A 138 -3.53 13.11 -15.26
CA ASP A 138 -3.79 12.05 -16.21
C ASP A 138 -3.36 10.68 -15.67
N VAL A 139 -3.79 9.63 -16.36
CA VAL A 139 -3.36 8.26 -16.09
C VAL A 139 -2.14 7.93 -16.96
N TYR A 140 -1.11 7.45 -16.32
CA TYR A 140 0.17 7.06 -16.93
C TYR A 140 0.49 5.61 -16.66
N THR A 141 1.36 5.07 -17.49
CA THR A 141 2.01 3.79 -17.23
C THR A 141 3.52 3.93 -17.27
N ILE A 142 4.23 3.09 -16.53
CA ILE A 142 5.69 3.06 -16.49
C ILE A 142 6.17 1.61 -16.31
N PRO A 143 7.28 1.19 -16.94
CA PRO A 143 7.89 -0.09 -16.63
C PRO A 143 8.22 -0.20 -15.15
N ALA A 144 8.00 -1.37 -14.58
CA ALA A 144 8.27 -1.66 -13.17
C ALA A 144 9.75 -1.99 -12.89
N GLU A 145 10.57 -2.19 -13.95
CA GLU A 145 12.02 -2.48 -13.90
C GLU A 145 12.85 -1.28 -14.36
#